data_ba35ccd9dc13fe7a20e1f9869ebbe605
#
_entry.id   ba35ccd9dc13fe7a20e1f9869ebbe605
#
_cell.length_a   1.000
_cell.length_b   1.000
_cell.length_c   1.000
_cell.angle_alpha   90.00
_cell.angle_beta   90.00
_cell.angle_gamma   90.00
#
_symmetry.space_group_name_H-M   'P 1'
#
loop_
_entity.id
_entity.type
_entity.pdbx_description
1 polymer ?
#
loop_
_entity_poly.entity_id
_entity_poly.type
_entity_poly.pdbx_seq_one_letter_code
_entity_poly.pdbx_strand_id
1 'polypeptide(L)'
;MTLRPSQAERIAGWGIDSLEQVDDHPFAWWAMHGEEYVVVKAGDADERHREALALGALGPSATEVLAHDQDLGLLVTRRVLPGDDIRPLARRDDDAATREIALLAAEIHRDQSHMHGLPALKEIGSAFDAAADARLPAPTVDAAKGLFADLVADDTAMVVLHGDLQHFNVLNAGGSWRVIDPHGWVGDPAFEAAALLANPRGLVEGGDARGMDGHELAVKARRRADIYAEMTGYDVDRLRAWGFVGCVIAELWMIESHNLVHGAPLAVAEVLLAQGL
;
A
#
# COMPACT_ATOMS: atom_id res chain seq x y z
N MET A 1 -2.55 20.24 8.13
CA MET A 1 -3.31 20.01 9.39
C MET A 1 -2.43 20.43 10.56
N THR A 2 -3.01 20.94 11.65
CA THR A 2 -2.25 21.35 12.83
C THR A 2 -2.46 20.29 13.92
N LEU A 3 -1.41 19.91 14.64
CA LEU A 3 -1.51 19.00 15.79
C LEU A 3 -2.47 19.58 16.85
N ARG A 4 -3.31 18.73 17.43
CA ARG A 4 -4.13 19.11 18.60
C ARG A 4 -3.21 19.35 19.81
N PRO A 5 -3.59 20.22 20.77
CA PRO A 5 -2.76 20.48 21.95
C PRO A 5 -2.34 19.20 22.70
N SER A 6 -3.27 18.25 22.89
CA SER A 6 -2.98 16.95 23.57
C SER A 6 -1.98 16.08 22.78
N GLN A 7 -2.03 16.13 21.45
CA GLN A 7 -1.05 15.44 20.60
C GLN A 7 0.33 16.07 20.73
N ALA A 8 0.42 17.40 20.66
CA ALA A 8 1.68 18.13 20.83
C ALA A 8 2.32 17.87 22.20
N GLU A 9 1.51 17.87 23.28
CA GLU A 9 1.95 17.55 24.63
C GLU A 9 2.47 16.12 24.73
N ARG A 10 1.78 15.15 24.14
CA ARG A 10 2.23 13.75 24.12
C ARG A 10 3.56 13.58 23.38
N ILE A 11 3.70 14.20 22.19
CA ILE A 11 4.92 14.18 21.38
C ILE A 11 6.09 14.76 22.18
N ALA A 12 5.89 15.92 22.81
CA ALA A 12 6.90 16.53 23.67
C ALA A 12 7.24 15.63 24.89
N GLY A 13 6.23 14.95 25.47
CA GLY A 13 6.41 13.99 26.54
C GLY A 13 7.24 12.75 26.14
N TRP A 14 7.31 12.43 24.87
CA TRP A 14 8.22 11.41 24.32
C TRP A 14 9.64 11.94 24.06
N GLY A 15 9.89 13.22 24.29
CA GLY A 15 11.21 13.82 24.02
C GLY A 15 11.45 14.09 22.54
N ILE A 16 10.39 14.24 21.76
CA ILE A 16 10.45 14.54 20.33
C ILE A 16 10.30 16.03 20.11
N ASP A 17 11.16 16.60 19.31
CA ASP A 17 11.21 18.02 18.99
C ASP A 17 11.45 18.28 17.48
N SER A 18 11.67 19.55 17.14
CA SER A 18 12.05 19.96 15.77
C SER A 18 11.07 19.50 14.69
N LEU A 19 9.76 19.57 14.99
CA LEU A 19 8.71 19.14 14.05
C LEU A 19 8.65 20.08 12.84
N GLU A 20 8.84 19.51 11.65
CA GLU A 20 8.69 20.15 10.36
C GLU A 20 7.70 19.34 9.52
N GLN A 21 6.63 19.98 9.04
CA GLN A 21 5.61 19.27 8.27
C GLN A 21 6.21 18.73 6.97
N VAL A 22 5.90 17.47 6.65
CA VAL A 22 6.32 16.86 5.39
C VAL A 22 5.54 17.48 4.23
N ASP A 23 6.24 17.90 3.18
CA ASP A 23 5.62 18.45 1.98
C ASP A 23 4.62 17.45 1.39
N ASP A 24 3.46 17.94 0.98
CA ASP A 24 2.35 17.15 0.40
C ASP A 24 1.74 16.07 1.33
N HIS A 25 2.19 16.00 2.60
CA HIS A 25 1.67 15.04 3.59
C HIS A 25 1.14 15.77 4.85
N PRO A 26 -0.12 16.24 4.84
CA PRO A 26 -0.66 17.10 5.90
C PRO A 26 -0.76 16.42 7.27
N PHE A 27 -0.56 15.12 7.35
CA PHE A 27 -0.67 14.30 8.56
C PHE A 27 0.67 13.75 9.06
N ALA A 28 1.79 14.19 8.47
CA ALA A 28 3.13 13.72 8.81
C ALA A 28 4.10 14.87 9.04
N TRP A 29 5.05 14.65 9.95
CA TRP A 29 6.11 15.61 10.30
C TRP A 29 7.46 14.89 10.38
N TRP A 30 8.49 15.50 9.80
CA TRP A 30 9.87 15.20 10.15
C TRP A 30 10.12 15.72 11.56
N ALA A 31 10.86 14.98 12.38
CA ALA A 31 11.18 15.37 13.74
C ALA A 31 12.49 14.76 14.22
N MET A 32 12.91 15.14 15.43
CA MET A 32 14.07 14.58 16.10
C MET A 32 13.66 13.93 17.43
N HIS A 33 14.25 12.78 17.72
CA HIS A 33 14.19 12.14 19.03
C HIS A 33 15.63 11.95 19.52
N GLY A 34 16.12 12.90 20.32
CA GLY A 34 17.55 13.03 20.59
C GLY A 34 18.34 13.30 19.32
N GLU A 35 19.24 12.39 18.95
CA GLU A 35 20.05 12.48 17.71
C GLU A 35 19.42 11.69 16.54
N GLU A 36 18.30 11.03 16.75
CA GLU A 36 17.66 10.19 15.75
C GLU A 36 16.61 10.96 14.94
N TYR A 37 16.63 10.79 13.60
CA TYR A 37 15.59 11.28 12.73
C TYR A 37 14.37 10.38 12.80
N VAL A 38 13.21 10.97 13.04
CA VAL A 38 11.93 10.27 13.16
C VAL A 38 10.86 10.89 12.27
N VAL A 39 9.79 10.13 12.03
CA VAL A 39 8.56 10.62 11.42
C VAL A 39 7.45 10.52 12.45
N VAL A 40 6.76 11.63 12.69
CA VAL A 40 5.55 11.68 13.50
C VAL A 40 4.35 11.71 12.57
N LYS A 41 3.41 10.81 12.77
CA LYS A 41 2.12 10.79 12.06
C LYS A 41 0.98 11.00 13.06
N ALA A 42 0.00 11.82 12.67
CA ALA A 42 -1.22 12.04 13.44
C ALA A 42 -2.44 11.92 12.52
N GLY A 43 -3.48 11.23 12.98
CA GLY A 43 -4.66 11.00 12.14
C GLY A 43 -5.77 10.26 12.86
N ASP A 44 -6.46 9.42 12.10
CA ASP A 44 -7.47 8.52 12.63
C ASP A 44 -6.82 7.49 13.59
N ALA A 45 -7.47 7.27 14.72
CA ALA A 45 -6.92 6.45 15.82
C ALA A 45 -6.78 4.98 15.41
N ASP A 46 -7.80 4.44 14.76
CA ASP A 46 -7.81 3.03 14.36
C ASP A 46 -6.85 2.79 13.19
N GLU A 47 -6.74 3.74 12.26
CA GLU A 47 -5.80 3.68 11.15
C GLU A 47 -4.34 3.69 11.65
N ARG A 48 -3.99 4.63 12.55
CA ARG A 48 -2.63 4.71 13.12
C ARG A 48 -2.30 3.50 13.98
N HIS A 49 -3.29 2.97 14.70
CA HIS A 49 -3.11 1.73 15.47
C HIS A 49 -2.84 0.53 14.57
N ARG A 50 -3.63 0.37 13.51
CA ARG A 50 -3.45 -0.70 12.53
C ARG A 50 -2.11 -0.61 11.82
N GLU A 51 -1.69 0.59 11.41
CA GLU A 51 -0.37 0.83 10.82
C GLU A 51 0.76 0.41 11.77
N ALA A 52 0.68 0.79 13.06
CA ALA A 52 1.66 0.41 14.07
C ALA A 52 1.77 -1.11 14.24
N LEU A 53 0.63 -1.80 14.32
CA LEU A 53 0.59 -3.27 14.42
C LEU A 53 1.19 -3.93 13.18
N ALA A 54 0.82 -3.44 11.99
CA ALA A 54 1.32 -3.98 10.73
C ALA A 54 2.84 -3.80 10.61
N LEU A 55 3.38 -2.60 10.87
CA LEU A 55 4.82 -2.34 10.84
C LEU A 55 5.58 -3.28 11.79
N GLY A 56 5.05 -3.51 13.00
CA GLY A 56 5.64 -4.47 13.95
C GLY A 56 5.63 -5.90 13.44
N ALA A 57 4.57 -6.31 12.74
CA ALA A 57 4.42 -7.66 12.20
C ALA A 57 5.26 -7.91 10.93
N LEU A 58 5.46 -6.87 10.09
CA LEU A 58 6.26 -6.96 8.86
C LEU A 58 7.78 -7.04 9.14
N GLY A 59 8.20 -6.83 10.40
CA GLY A 59 9.54 -7.08 10.87
C GLY A 59 10.61 -6.12 10.35
N PRO A 60 11.87 -6.57 10.22
CA PRO A 60 13.01 -5.67 9.96
C PRO A 60 13.02 -5.06 8.55
N SER A 61 12.22 -5.57 7.63
CA SER A 61 12.06 -4.99 6.29
C SER A 61 11.09 -3.79 6.27
N ALA A 62 10.36 -3.55 7.37
CA ALA A 62 9.57 -2.35 7.58
C ALA A 62 10.35 -1.28 8.39
N THR A 63 9.85 -0.04 8.37
CA THR A 63 10.36 0.97 9.28
C THR A 63 9.99 0.65 10.71
N GLU A 64 10.87 0.98 11.65
CA GLU A 64 10.71 0.68 13.08
C GLU A 64 9.70 1.62 13.75
N VAL A 65 8.76 1.07 14.49
CA VAL A 65 7.85 1.82 15.37
C VAL A 65 8.59 2.16 16.65
N LEU A 66 8.70 3.45 16.97
CA LEU A 66 9.39 3.96 18.16
C LEU A 66 8.42 4.32 19.28
N ALA A 67 7.25 4.87 18.93
CA ALA A 67 6.19 5.20 19.86
C ALA A 67 4.82 5.19 19.16
N HIS A 68 3.78 4.91 19.93
CA HIS A 68 2.41 4.88 19.45
C HIS A 68 1.44 5.23 20.59
N ASP A 69 0.43 6.03 20.27
CA ASP A 69 -0.66 6.34 21.19
C ASP A 69 -1.99 6.22 20.43
N GLN A 70 -2.70 5.13 20.67
CA GLN A 70 -3.95 4.83 19.97
C GLN A 70 -5.01 5.88 20.27
N ASP A 71 -5.17 6.30 21.54
CA ASP A 71 -6.24 7.24 21.94
C ASP A 71 -6.08 8.61 21.26
N LEU A 72 -4.85 8.99 21.01
CA LEU A 72 -4.52 10.25 20.34
C LEU A 72 -4.33 10.12 18.82
N GLY A 73 -4.35 8.91 18.27
CA GLY A 73 -4.08 8.66 16.86
C GLY A 73 -2.68 9.13 16.46
N LEU A 74 -1.67 8.80 17.27
CA LEU A 74 -0.27 9.16 17.05
C LEU A 74 0.57 7.92 16.78
N LEU A 75 1.46 8.03 15.80
CA LEU A 75 2.48 7.02 15.48
C LEU A 75 3.82 7.72 15.24
N VAL A 76 4.87 7.19 15.81
CA VAL A 76 6.25 7.64 15.58
C VAL A 76 7.06 6.49 15.06
N THR A 77 7.69 6.70 13.92
CA THR A 77 8.55 5.71 13.28
C THR A 77 9.96 6.27 13.07
N ARG A 78 10.95 5.38 12.98
CA ARG A 78 12.28 5.76 12.54
C ARG A 78 12.24 6.27 11.10
N ARG A 79 12.85 7.40 10.81
CA ARG A 79 12.97 7.90 9.44
C ARG A 79 13.92 7.02 8.65
N VAL A 80 13.47 6.51 7.51
CA VAL A 80 14.33 5.80 6.56
C VAL A 80 15.27 6.80 5.89
N LEU A 81 16.56 6.49 5.82
CA LEU A 81 17.58 7.34 5.20
C LEU A 81 18.43 6.52 4.22
N PRO A 82 18.77 7.06 3.03
CA PRO A 82 18.44 8.39 2.51
C PRO A 82 16.96 8.62 2.24
N GLY A 83 16.13 7.57 2.05
CA GLY A 83 14.67 7.67 2.01
C GLY A 83 14.10 7.99 0.63
N ASP A 84 14.91 7.97 -0.43
CA ASP A 84 14.39 8.07 -1.79
C ASP A 84 13.55 6.84 -2.12
N ASP A 85 12.38 7.04 -2.72
CA ASP A 85 11.53 5.92 -3.13
C ASP A 85 12.07 5.20 -4.39
N ILE A 86 11.52 4.01 -4.69
CA ILE A 86 11.97 3.16 -5.79
C ILE A 86 11.56 3.65 -7.19
N ARG A 87 10.72 4.69 -7.34
CA ARG A 87 10.26 5.20 -8.64
C ARG A 87 11.38 5.57 -9.62
N PRO A 88 12.51 6.18 -9.21
CA PRO A 88 13.62 6.42 -10.12
C PRO A 88 14.20 5.14 -10.73
N LEU A 89 14.20 4.02 -9.98
CA LEU A 89 14.56 2.71 -10.52
C LEU A 89 13.50 2.22 -11.50
N ALA A 90 12.22 2.25 -11.15
CA ALA A 90 11.13 1.82 -12.02
C ALA A 90 11.07 2.59 -13.36
N ARG A 91 11.41 3.87 -13.36
CA ARG A 91 11.51 4.67 -14.59
C ARG A 91 12.65 4.24 -15.51
N ARG A 92 13.77 3.80 -14.94
CA ARG A 92 14.94 3.36 -15.68
C ARG A 92 14.87 1.89 -16.06
N ASP A 93 14.38 1.05 -15.16
CA ASP A 93 14.28 -0.40 -15.31
C ASP A 93 13.13 -0.93 -14.44
N ASP A 94 11.95 -1.02 -15.06
CA ASP A 94 10.72 -1.47 -14.39
C ASP A 94 10.80 -2.92 -13.89
N ASP A 95 11.47 -3.78 -14.66
CA ASP A 95 11.69 -5.17 -14.29
C ASP A 95 12.56 -5.28 -13.02
N ALA A 96 13.62 -4.46 -12.92
CA ALA A 96 14.47 -4.45 -11.74
C ALA A 96 13.71 -3.94 -10.50
N ALA A 97 12.94 -2.86 -10.63
CA ALA A 97 12.12 -2.37 -9.52
C ALA A 97 11.08 -3.38 -9.07
N THR A 98 10.45 -4.08 -10.01
CA THR A 98 9.49 -5.15 -9.73
C THR A 98 10.13 -6.30 -8.96
N ARG A 99 11.35 -6.72 -9.32
CA ARG A 99 12.09 -7.76 -8.59
C ARG A 99 12.39 -7.35 -7.15
N GLU A 100 12.84 -6.11 -6.94
CA GLU A 100 13.12 -5.60 -5.59
C GLU A 100 11.86 -5.58 -4.71
N ILE A 101 10.73 -5.12 -5.26
CA ILE A 101 9.44 -5.09 -4.54
C ILE A 101 8.97 -6.52 -4.24
N ALA A 102 9.09 -7.46 -5.19
CA ALA A 102 8.70 -8.85 -5.00
C ALA A 102 9.56 -9.56 -3.94
N LEU A 103 10.87 -9.32 -3.95
CA LEU A 103 11.78 -9.85 -2.92
C LEU A 103 11.43 -9.30 -1.54
N LEU A 104 11.14 -8.02 -1.45
CA LEU A 104 10.73 -7.37 -0.22
C LEU A 104 9.39 -7.93 0.29
N ALA A 105 8.43 -8.18 -0.60
CA ALA A 105 7.18 -8.87 -0.25
C ALA A 105 7.44 -10.27 0.30
N ALA A 106 8.31 -11.05 -0.35
CA ALA A 106 8.68 -12.37 0.14
C ALA A 106 9.36 -12.33 1.52
N GLU A 107 10.10 -11.26 1.84
CA GLU A 107 10.70 -11.06 3.16
C GLU A 107 9.67 -10.75 4.24
N ILE A 108 8.79 -9.79 4.01
CA ILE A 108 7.77 -9.39 4.98
C ILE A 108 6.74 -10.49 5.24
N HIS A 109 6.56 -11.44 4.32
CA HIS A 109 5.66 -12.58 4.48
C HIS A 109 6.29 -13.80 5.21
N ARG A 110 7.57 -13.74 5.60
CA ARG A 110 8.25 -14.89 6.24
C ARG A 110 7.82 -15.15 7.68
N ASP A 111 7.67 -14.09 8.47
CA ASP A 111 7.30 -14.21 9.88
C ASP A 111 5.81 -13.91 10.06
N GLN A 112 5.05 -14.94 10.43
CA GLN A 112 3.60 -14.87 10.59
C GLN A 112 3.17 -14.94 12.06
N SER A 113 4.10 -14.72 12.99
CA SER A 113 3.84 -14.87 14.43
C SER A 113 2.94 -13.78 15.04
N HIS A 114 2.71 -12.67 14.31
CA HIS A 114 2.07 -11.46 14.85
C HIS A 114 0.82 -11.00 14.07
N MET A 115 -0.07 -11.93 13.69
CA MET A 115 -1.31 -11.60 12.97
C MET A 115 -2.44 -11.01 13.84
N HIS A 116 -2.26 -10.98 15.17
CA HIS A 116 -3.34 -10.56 16.08
C HIS A 116 -3.61 -9.06 16.04
N GLY A 117 -4.89 -8.71 16.03
CA GLY A 117 -5.35 -7.32 16.05
C GLY A 117 -5.45 -6.64 14.68
N LEU A 118 -5.03 -7.33 13.60
CA LEU A 118 -5.21 -6.84 12.23
C LEU A 118 -6.51 -7.38 11.63
N PRO A 119 -7.23 -6.57 10.82
CA PRO A 119 -8.46 -6.99 10.15
C PRO A 119 -8.16 -8.02 9.05
N ALA A 120 -9.15 -8.84 8.76
CA ALA A 120 -9.04 -9.81 7.67
C ALA A 120 -9.20 -9.13 6.30
N LEU A 121 -8.41 -9.57 5.31
CA LEU A 121 -8.47 -9.04 3.93
C LEU A 121 -9.89 -9.07 3.35
N LYS A 122 -10.71 -10.08 3.70
CA LYS A 122 -12.11 -10.16 3.24
C LYS A 122 -12.95 -8.92 3.56
N GLU A 123 -12.56 -8.11 4.56
CA GLU A 123 -13.30 -6.91 4.96
C GLU A 123 -13.21 -5.78 3.91
N ILE A 124 -12.18 -5.79 3.04
CA ILE A 124 -12.10 -4.83 1.94
C ILE A 124 -13.26 -4.99 0.94
N GLY A 125 -13.93 -6.13 0.94
CA GLY A 125 -15.10 -6.40 0.12
C GLY A 125 -16.27 -5.44 0.37
N SER A 126 -16.31 -4.75 1.52
CA SER A 126 -17.27 -3.67 1.78
C SER A 126 -17.21 -2.53 0.73
N ALA A 127 -16.08 -2.36 0.04
CA ALA A 127 -15.98 -1.42 -1.07
C ALA A 127 -17.02 -1.71 -2.18
N PHE A 128 -17.38 -2.96 -2.39
CA PHE A 128 -18.41 -3.34 -3.37
C PHE A 128 -19.83 -2.98 -2.93
N ASP A 129 -20.09 -2.72 -1.65
CA ASP A 129 -21.41 -2.31 -1.17
C ASP A 129 -21.68 -0.82 -1.51
N ALA A 130 -20.61 -0.02 -1.62
CA ALA A 130 -20.67 1.36 -2.13
C ALA A 130 -20.74 1.44 -3.68
N ALA A 131 -20.57 0.31 -4.37
CA ALA A 131 -20.43 0.21 -5.84
C ALA A 131 -21.72 0.47 -6.65
N ALA A 132 -22.79 0.97 -6.03
CA ALA A 132 -23.98 1.44 -6.77
C ALA A 132 -23.70 2.69 -7.64
N ASP A 133 -22.42 3.12 -7.73
CA ASP A 133 -21.99 4.25 -8.54
C ASP A 133 -21.90 3.85 -10.02
N ALA A 134 -22.76 4.45 -10.84
CA ALA A 134 -22.84 4.20 -12.29
C ALA A 134 -21.61 4.68 -13.09
N ARG A 135 -20.57 5.21 -12.43
CA ARG A 135 -19.34 5.70 -13.09
C ARG A 135 -18.40 4.58 -13.52
N LEU A 136 -18.48 3.41 -12.88
CA LEU A 136 -17.73 2.23 -13.31
C LEU A 136 -18.59 1.30 -14.14
N PRO A 137 -18.02 0.58 -15.14
CA PRO A 137 -18.79 -0.40 -15.92
C PRO A 137 -19.31 -1.53 -15.03
N ALA A 138 -20.64 -1.67 -14.92
CA ALA A 138 -21.26 -2.68 -14.09
C ALA A 138 -20.74 -4.11 -14.34
N PRO A 139 -20.53 -4.58 -15.59
CA PRO A 139 -19.98 -5.90 -15.83
C PRO A 139 -18.58 -6.10 -15.22
N THR A 140 -17.72 -5.06 -15.20
CA THR A 140 -16.39 -5.12 -14.60
C THR A 140 -16.47 -5.21 -13.07
N VAL A 141 -17.36 -4.42 -12.46
CA VAL A 141 -17.59 -4.45 -11.00
C VAL A 141 -18.17 -5.79 -10.57
N ASP A 142 -19.17 -6.32 -11.29
CA ASP A 142 -19.80 -7.61 -11.00
C ASP A 142 -18.80 -8.77 -11.13
N ALA A 143 -17.96 -8.76 -12.17
CA ALA A 143 -16.88 -9.73 -12.34
C ALA A 143 -15.87 -9.66 -11.18
N ALA A 144 -15.44 -8.45 -10.79
CA ALA A 144 -14.52 -8.27 -9.67
C ALA A 144 -15.12 -8.73 -8.34
N LYS A 145 -16.39 -8.44 -8.09
CA LYS A 145 -17.12 -8.88 -6.88
C LYS A 145 -17.25 -10.41 -6.82
N GLY A 146 -17.56 -11.05 -7.94
CA GLY A 146 -17.65 -12.51 -8.04
C GLY A 146 -16.29 -13.16 -7.77
N LEU A 147 -15.25 -12.69 -8.47
CA LEU A 147 -13.90 -13.21 -8.32
C LEU A 147 -13.34 -12.97 -6.91
N PHE A 148 -13.62 -11.81 -6.31
CA PHE A 148 -13.25 -11.54 -4.91
C PHE A 148 -13.86 -12.57 -3.96
N ALA A 149 -15.16 -12.89 -4.13
CA ALA A 149 -15.83 -13.88 -3.29
C ALA A 149 -15.16 -15.27 -3.41
N ASP A 150 -14.78 -15.67 -4.61
CA ASP A 150 -14.08 -16.94 -4.85
C ASP A 150 -12.67 -16.92 -4.21
N LEU A 151 -11.90 -15.86 -4.41
CA LEU A 151 -10.54 -15.73 -3.89
C LEU A 151 -10.48 -15.75 -2.36
N VAL A 152 -11.42 -15.10 -1.67
CA VAL A 152 -11.44 -15.08 -0.19
C VAL A 152 -12.05 -16.33 0.42
N ALA A 153 -12.76 -17.16 -0.38
CA ALA A 153 -13.28 -18.44 0.06
C ALA A 153 -12.25 -19.58 0.01
N ASP A 154 -11.18 -19.39 -0.76
CA ASP A 154 -10.12 -20.38 -0.89
C ASP A 154 -9.33 -20.53 0.41
N ASP A 155 -9.00 -21.78 0.78
CA ASP A 155 -8.18 -22.12 1.93
C ASP A 155 -6.69 -21.94 1.60
N THR A 156 -6.22 -20.70 1.58
CA THR A 156 -4.81 -20.36 1.38
C THR A 156 -4.13 -19.99 2.70
N ALA A 157 -2.80 -20.18 2.75
CA ALA A 157 -2.02 -19.70 3.89
C ALA A 157 -2.16 -18.17 4.00
N MET A 158 -2.58 -17.70 5.16
CA MET A 158 -2.74 -16.27 5.43
C MET A 158 -1.45 -15.68 5.97
N VAL A 159 -1.15 -14.45 5.53
CA VAL A 159 0.00 -13.66 5.99
C VAL A 159 -0.45 -12.28 6.42
N VAL A 160 0.40 -11.59 7.18
CA VAL A 160 0.25 -10.13 7.34
C VAL A 160 0.67 -9.47 6.05
N LEU A 161 -0.23 -8.67 5.50
CA LEU A 161 -0.04 -7.92 4.26
C LEU A 161 0.32 -6.47 4.58
N HIS A 162 1.21 -5.91 3.79
CA HIS A 162 1.35 -4.46 3.71
C HIS A 162 0.04 -3.83 3.20
N GLY A 163 -0.54 -4.41 2.16
CA GLY A 163 -1.83 -4.04 1.60
C GLY A 163 -1.82 -2.81 0.69
N ASP A 164 -0.69 -2.09 0.60
CA ASP A 164 -0.41 -1.03 -0.36
C ASP A 164 1.09 -1.02 -0.75
N LEU A 165 1.61 -2.20 -1.11
CA LEU A 165 3.02 -2.37 -1.46
C LEU A 165 3.30 -1.84 -2.87
N GLN A 166 3.43 -0.54 -2.97
CA GLN A 166 3.67 0.19 -4.20
C GLN A 166 4.98 1.00 -4.14
N HIS A 167 5.34 1.57 -5.26
CA HIS A 167 6.60 2.28 -5.46
C HIS A 167 6.89 3.43 -4.49
N PHE A 168 5.85 4.16 -4.02
CA PHE A 168 6.01 5.24 -3.06
C PHE A 168 6.32 4.74 -1.64
N ASN A 169 5.90 3.52 -1.33
CA ASN A 169 6.01 2.93 0.00
C ASN A 169 7.25 2.05 0.17
N VAL A 170 8.14 2.04 -0.84
CA VAL A 170 9.41 1.30 -0.81
C VAL A 170 10.56 2.29 -0.89
N LEU A 171 11.25 2.47 0.25
CA LEU A 171 12.28 3.49 0.44
C LEU A 171 13.69 2.89 0.53
N ASN A 172 14.65 3.58 -0.07
CA ASN A 172 16.07 3.26 0.03
C ASN A 172 16.58 3.49 1.46
N ALA A 173 17.16 2.46 2.05
CA ALA A 173 17.72 2.46 3.40
C ALA A 173 19.26 2.31 3.41
N GLY A 174 19.94 2.87 2.38
CA GLY A 174 21.39 2.86 2.33
C GLY A 174 21.98 1.51 1.91
N GLY A 175 21.41 0.87 0.91
CA GLY A 175 21.87 -0.41 0.34
C GLY A 175 20.86 -1.56 0.49
N SER A 176 19.73 -1.29 1.10
CA SER A 176 18.55 -2.15 1.17
C SER A 176 17.28 -1.33 0.95
N TRP A 177 16.14 -2.01 0.86
CA TRP A 177 14.83 -1.37 0.79
C TRP A 177 14.06 -1.59 2.08
N ARG A 178 13.21 -0.63 2.46
CA ARG A 178 12.26 -0.75 3.57
C ARG A 178 10.88 -0.29 3.16
N VAL A 179 9.87 -0.92 3.74
CA VAL A 179 8.48 -0.52 3.54
C VAL A 179 8.03 0.46 4.63
N ILE A 180 7.13 1.36 4.22
CA ILE A 180 6.44 2.33 5.08
C ILE A 180 4.96 2.32 4.74
N ASP A 181 4.10 2.86 5.59
CA ASP A 181 2.67 3.12 5.34
C ASP A 181 1.83 1.87 4.98
N PRO A 182 1.95 0.76 5.73
CA PRO A 182 1.10 -0.39 5.49
C PRO A 182 -0.36 -0.11 5.85
N HIS A 183 -1.29 -0.61 5.04
CA HIS A 183 -2.71 -0.69 5.40
C HIS A 183 -2.96 -1.74 6.48
N GLY A 184 -2.16 -2.81 6.53
CA GLY A 184 -2.23 -3.85 7.54
C GLY A 184 -3.48 -4.72 7.46
N TRP A 185 -3.41 -5.78 6.67
CA TRP A 185 -4.46 -6.80 6.54
C TRP A 185 -3.88 -8.19 6.84
N VAL A 186 -4.75 -9.13 7.15
CA VAL A 186 -4.40 -10.55 7.21
C VAL A 186 -5.14 -11.27 6.09
N GLY A 187 -4.40 -11.88 5.17
CA GLY A 187 -5.00 -12.51 4.01
C GLY A 187 -4.03 -13.23 3.08
N ASP A 188 -4.50 -13.46 1.89
CA ASP A 188 -3.79 -14.11 0.80
C ASP A 188 -2.56 -13.30 0.37
N PRO A 189 -1.34 -13.87 0.41
CA PRO A 189 -0.12 -13.15 0.03
C PRO A 189 -0.11 -12.67 -1.43
N ALA A 190 -0.87 -13.30 -2.32
CA ALA A 190 -0.96 -12.88 -3.72
C ALA A 190 -1.64 -11.50 -3.88
N PHE A 191 -2.47 -11.07 -2.92
CA PHE A 191 -3.07 -9.73 -2.91
C PHE A 191 -2.04 -8.61 -2.91
N GLU A 192 -0.87 -8.82 -2.34
CA GLU A 192 0.18 -7.80 -2.23
C GLU A 192 0.60 -7.22 -3.59
N ALA A 193 0.52 -8.03 -4.66
CA ALA A 193 0.84 -7.57 -6.00
C ALA A 193 -0.15 -6.52 -6.56
N ALA A 194 -1.37 -6.43 -6.03
CA ALA A 194 -2.42 -5.57 -6.59
C ALA A 194 -2.00 -4.09 -6.67
N ALA A 195 -1.39 -3.57 -5.60
CA ALA A 195 -0.91 -2.19 -5.57
C ALA A 195 0.24 -1.96 -6.57
N LEU A 196 1.17 -2.92 -6.71
CA LEU A 196 2.27 -2.85 -7.67
C LEU A 196 1.77 -2.82 -9.12
N LEU A 197 0.76 -3.62 -9.46
CA LEU A 197 0.25 -3.72 -10.83
C LEU A 197 -0.40 -2.41 -11.30
N ALA A 198 -1.04 -1.67 -10.40
CA ALA A 198 -1.76 -0.42 -10.68
C ALA A 198 -0.91 0.86 -10.51
N ASN A 199 0.38 0.76 -10.17
CA ASN A 199 1.24 1.91 -9.83
C ASN A 199 2.62 1.85 -10.52
N PRO A 200 3.39 2.97 -10.61
CA PRO A 200 3.02 4.31 -10.17
C PRO A 200 2.05 4.98 -11.12
N ARG A 201 0.91 5.40 -10.62
CA ARG A 201 -0.06 6.17 -11.40
C ARG A 201 0.45 7.59 -11.65
N GLY A 202 0.18 8.15 -12.84
CA GLY A 202 0.31 9.58 -13.09
C GLY A 202 -0.71 10.36 -12.27
N LEU A 203 -0.35 11.54 -11.79
CA LEU A 203 -1.28 12.45 -11.16
C LEU A 203 -2.25 13.02 -12.22
N VAL A 204 -3.56 13.09 -11.86
CA VAL A 204 -4.63 13.43 -12.82
C VAL A 204 -4.65 14.91 -13.19
N GLU A 205 -4.12 15.81 -12.35
CA GLU A 205 -4.11 17.26 -12.63
C GLU A 205 -2.77 17.90 -12.24
N GLY A 206 -2.10 18.52 -13.21
CA GLY A 206 -0.98 19.48 -13.00
C GLY A 206 0.20 18.98 -12.20
N GLY A 207 0.10 17.79 -11.68
CA GLY A 207 1.14 17.07 -11.01
C GLY A 207 2.13 16.51 -12.02
N ASP A 208 3.22 16.02 -11.51
CA ASP A 208 4.28 15.44 -12.28
C ASP A 208 3.73 14.38 -13.27
N ALA A 209 3.63 14.76 -14.55
CA ALA A 209 3.17 13.92 -15.68
C ALA A 209 4.03 12.66 -15.92
N ARG A 210 4.82 12.26 -14.92
CA ARG A 210 5.77 11.15 -14.94
C ARG A 210 5.22 9.85 -14.38
N GLY A 211 3.94 9.81 -14.05
CA GLY A 211 3.24 8.54 -13.86
C GLY A 211 2.89 7.94 -15.22
N MET A 212 2.72 6.64 -15.23
CA MET A 212 2.30 5.91 -16.41
C MET A 212 0.82 6.16 -16.66
N ASP A 213 0.43 6.29 -17.92
CA ASP A 213 -0.99 6.27 -18.29
C ASP A 213 -1.57 4.84 -18.14
N GLY A 214 -2.90 4.73 -18.24
CA GLY A 214 -3.57 3.44 -18.05
C GLY A 214 -3.15 2.39 -19.07
N HIS A 215 -2.83 2.76 -20.30
CA HIS A 215 -2.38 1.81 -21.32
C HIS A 215 -0.97 1.30 -21.01
N GLU A 216 -0.04 2.18 -20.65
CA GLU A 216 1.31 1.81 -20.28
C GLU A 216 1.32 0.90 -19.06
N LEU A 217 0.53 1.21 -18.01
CA LEU A 217 0.37 0.36 -16.83
C LEU A 217 -0.20 -1.00 -17.20
N ALA A 218 -1.22 -1.05 -18.05
CA ALA A 218 -1.84 -2.29 -18.48
C ALA A 218 -0.87 -3.23 -19.23
N VAL A 219 -0.03 -2.67 -20.10
CA VAL A 219 1.03 -3.44 -20.79
C VAL A 219 2.05 -3.98 -19.79
N LYS A 220 2.43 -3.20 -18.80
CA LYS A 220 3.42 -3.59 -17.77
C LYS A 220 2.86 -4.56 -16.74
N ALA A 221 1.57 -4.49 -16.42
CA ALA A 221 0.96 -5.25 -15.33
C ALA A 221 1.19 -6.76 -15.47
N ARG A 222 1.05 -7.32 -16.67
CA ARG A 222 1.33 -8.76 -16.91
C ARG A 222 2.79 -9.10 -16.66
N ARG A 223 3.70 -8.31 -17.22
CA ARG A 223 5.14 -8.54 -17.05
C ARG A 223 5.53 -8.46 -15.57
N ARG A 224 4.96 -7.52 -14.83
CA ARG A 224 5.16 -7.41 -13.39
C ARG A 224 4.61 -8.62 -12.64
N ALA A 225 3.41 -9.11 -12.99
CA ALA A 225 2.85 -10.32 -12.39
C ALA A 225 3.73 -11.54 -12.65
N ASP A 226 4.28 -11.70 -13.87
CA ASP A 226 5.19 -12.80 -14.21
C ASP A 226 6.48 -12.74 -13.38
N ILE A 227 7.10 -11.56 -13.27
CA ILE A 227 8.30 -11.35 -12.44
C ILE A 227 7.99 -11.60 -10.96
N TYR A 228 6.86 -11.10 -10.48
CA TYR A 228 6.47 -11.28 -9.09
C TYR A 228 6.27 -12.77 -8.77
N ALA A 229 5.61 -13.52 -9.65
CA ALA A 229 5.45 -14.97 -9.53
C ALA A 229 6.80 -15.69 -9.52
N GLU A 230 7.72 -15.34 -10.43
CA GLU A 230 9.08 -15.90 -10.49
C GLU A 230 9.83 -15.68 -9.17
N MET A 231 9.75 -14.48 -8.59
CA MET A 231 10.50 -14.11 -7.40
C MET A 231 9.92 -14.66 -6.10
N THR A 232 8.59 -14.81 -6.02
CA THR A 232 7.88 -15.22 -4.80
C THR A 232 7.46 -16.69 -4.79
N GLY A 233 7.31 -17.29 -5.97
CA GLY A 233 6.75 -18.63 -6.14
C GLY A 233 5.22 -18.68 -6.05
N TYR A 234 4.53 -17.53 -5.99
CA TYR A 234 3.07 -17.50 -5.99
C TYR A 234 2.51 -17.77 -7.38
N ASP A 235 1.29 -18.31 -7.42
CA ASP A 235 0.58 -18.61 -8.65
C ASP A 235 0.29 -17.33 -9.44
N VAL A 236 0.70 -17.27 -10.71
CA VAL A 236 0.62 -16.06 -11.52
C VAL A 236 -0.82 -15.68 -11.87
N ASP A 237 -1.70 -16.67 -12.06
CA ASP A 237 -3.10 -16.40 -12.39
C ASP A 237 -3.82 -15.87 -11.16
N ARG A 238 -3.46 -16.36 -9.95
CA ARG A 238 -3.94 -15.81 -8.69
C ARG A 238 -3.46 -14.37 -8.45
N LEU A 239 -2.19 -14.06 -8.77
CA LEU A 239 -1.66 -12.69 -8.71
C LEU A 239 -2.42 -11.74 -9.65
N ARG A 240 -2.72 -12.20 -10.87
CA ARG A 240 -3.49 -11.42 -11.84
C ARG A 240 -4.95 -11.24 -11.40
N ALA A 241 -5.56 -12.28 -10.85
CA ALA A 241 -6.90 -12.22 -10.30
C ALA A 241 -7.01 -11.19 -9.18
N TRP A 242 -6.10 -11.21 -8.21
CA TRP A 242 -6.01 -10.18 -7.18
C TRP A 242 -5.67 -8.80 -7.75
N GLY A 243 -4.82 -8.72 -8.78
CA GLY A 243 -4.53 -7.49 -9.50
C GLY A 243 -5.78 -6.86 -10.10
N PHE A 244 -6.61 -7.66 -10.78
CA PHE A 244 -7.89 -7.21 -11.33
C PHE A 244 -8.84 -6.70 -10.24
N VAL A 245 -9.05 -7.51 -9.20
CA VAL A 245 -9.92 -7.15 -8.07
C VAL A 245 -9.42 -5.89 -7.36
N GLY A 246 -8.12 -5.82 -7.07
CA GLY A 246 -7.53 -4.67 -6.38
C GLY A 246 -7.59 -3.38 -7.19
N CYS A 247 -7.46 -3.45 -8.52
CA CYS A 247 -7.66 -2.29 -9.39
C CYS A 247 -9.09 -1.75 -9.34
N VAL A 248 -10.10 -2.62 -9.32
CA VAL A 248 -11.51 -2.20 -9.20
C VAL A 248 -11.78 -1.60 -7.81
N ILE A 249 -11.29 -2.24 -6.74
CA ILE A 249 -11.41 -1.71 -5.37
C ILE A 249 -10.72 -0.35 -5.25
N ALA A 250 -9.54 -0.16 -5.84
CA ALA A 250 -8.84 1.12 -5.81
C ALA A 250 -9.65 2.25 -6.46
N GLU A 251 -10.38 1.99 -7.55
CA GLU A 251 -11.29 2.98 -8.15
C GLU A 251 -12.51 3.25 -7.26
N LEU A 252 -13.08 2.21 -6.62
CA LEU A 252 -14.19 2.38 -5.70
C LEU A 252 -13.80 3.25 -4.49
N TRP A 253 -12.62 3.04 -3.91
CA TRP A 253 -12.10 3.90 -2.85
C TRP A 253 -11.82 5.35 -3.30
N MET A 254 -11.35 5.54 -4.54
CA MET A 254 -11.18 6.89 -5.10
C MET A 254 -12.53 7.59 -5.27
N ILE A 255 -13.56 6.88 -5.67
CA ILE A 255 -14.92 7.42 -5.77
C ILE A 255 -15.44 7.79 -4.38
N GLU A 256 -15.30 6.90 -3.40
CA GLU A 256 -15.79 7.11 -2.04
C GLU A 256 -15.07 8.29 -1.35
N SER A 257 -13.74 8.33 -1.44
CA SER A 257 -12.93 9.30 -0.68
C SER A 257 -12.82 10.66 -1.37
N HIS A 258 -12.79 10.70 -2.70
CA HIS A 258 -12.48 11.90 -3.48
C HIS A 258 -13.56 12.28 -4.49
N ASN A 259 -14.62 11.47 -4.60
CA ASN A 259 -15.67 11.62 -5.61
C ASN A 259 -15.11 11.63 -7.06
N LEU A 260 -14.06 10.88 -7.33
CA LEU A 260 -13.29 10.88 -8.57
C LEU A 260 -13.07 9.46 -9.08
N VAL A 261 -13.14 9.26 -10.41
CA VAL A 261 -12.63 8.07 -11.09
C VAL A 261 -11.23 8.41 -11.62
N HIS A 262 -10.21 7.67 -11.18
CA HIS A 262 -8.84 7.87 -11.64
C HIS A 262 -8.65 7.37 -13.09
N GLY A 263 -9.24 6.23 -13.41
CA GLY A 263 -9.22 5.60 -14.73
C GLY A 263 -8.02 4.71 -15.02
N ALA A 264 -6.85 4.95 -14.44
CA ALA A 264 -5.67 4.13 -14.69
C ALA A 264 -5.77 2.71 -14.10
N PRO A 265 -6.23 2.50 -12.85
CA PRO A 265 -6.51 1.16 -12.35
C PRO A 265 -7.60 0.44 -13.17
N LEU A 266 -8.62 1.17 -13.61
CA LEU A 266 -9.68 0.58 -14.44
C LEU A 266 -9.11 0.06 -15.77
N ALA A 267 -8.23 0.81 -16.43
CA ALA A 267 -7.58 0.38 -17.67
C ALA A 267 -6.73 -0.90 -17.48
N VAL A 268 -6.03 -1.01 -16.34
CA VAL A 268 -5.32 -2.25 -15.97
C VAL A 268 -6.30 -3.41 -15.77
N ALA A 269 -7.38 -3.18 -15.02
CA ALA A 269 -8.42 -4.18 -14.76
C ALA A 269 -9.03 -4.71 -16.07
N GLU A 270 -9.40 -3.83 -16.99
CA GLU A 270 -9.99 -4.21 -18.28
C GLU A 270 -9.05 -5.06 -19.14
N VAL A 271 -7.74 -4.75 -19.13
CA VAL A 271 -6.74 -5.54 -19.88
C VAL A 271 -6.53 -6.90 -19.23
N LEU A 272 -6.45 -6.99 -17.91
CA LEU A 272 -6.33 -8.27 -17.20
C LEU A 272 -7.56 -9.15 -17.49
N LEU A 273 -8.77 -8.60 -17.40
CA LEU A 273 -10.00 -9.30 -17.67
C LEU A 273 -10.12 -9.78 -19.13
N ALA A 274 -9.78 -8.92 -20.11
CA ALA A 274 -9.89 -9.24 -21.55
C ALA A 274 -8.90 -10.33 -21.98
N GLN A 275 -7.87 -10.59 -21.23
CA GLN A 275 -6.84 -11.59 -21.55
C GLN A 275 -7.08 -12.95 -20.88
N GLY A 276 -8.24 -13.10 -20.22
CA GLY A 276 -8.64 -14.34 -19.56
C GLY A 276 -7.70 -14.63 -18.39
N LEU A 277 -7.91 -13.93 -17.31
CA LEU A 277 -7.22 -14.06 -16.04
C LEU A 277 -6.65 -15.44 -15.80
#